data_831aba1f0b69dc7af959939c230c83bf
#
_entry.id   831aba1f0b69dc7af959939c230c83bf
#
_cell.length_a   1.000
_cell.length_b   1.000
_cell.length_c   1.000
_cell.angle_alpha   90.00
_cell.angle_beta   90.00
_cell.angle_gamma   90.00
#
_symmetry.space_group_name_H-M   'P 1'
#
loop_
_entity.id
_entity.type
_entity.pdbx_description
1 polymer ?
#
loop_
_entity_poly.entity_id
_entity_poly.type
_entity_poly.pdbx_seq_one_letter_code
_entity_poly.pdbx_strand_id
1 'polypeptide(L)'
;FGDKFADRFDWAHLNTVSYQAEDDTILISPRNLNSGVKLNWTTHEIVWILANPEVFKGTKYEKYVLTPDSDFLWHYRQHTVYQIDTDLDGNPDTVEITMFDNHRNPEADYYDHEKGSFVTVYAVNEKEKTVSLLKKLPVVKANVTSNTIYDADSGHIFGMCGTVKSGTAKTGMTYEFDYESGEILNQYYINKNYYRAIELKANYETMSEAMQQPEDYIKGTLRPLMETTARIAEPTQQLSEGLNFKLTAGILFAEMRNRQVSQIIFKGENKSYVYDQSFLKLREEDY
;
A
#
# COMPACT_ATOMS: atom_id res chain seq x y z
N PHE A 1 3.48 -0.08 26.20
CA PHE A 1 3.78 0.58 24.91
C PHE A 1 4.51 1.92 25.06
N GLY A 2 4.48 2.59 26.25
CA GLY A 2 4.95 3.98 26.40
C GLY A 2 6.46 4.17 26.40
N ASP A 3 7.22 3.28 26.98
CA ASP A 3 8.60 3.61 27.36
C ASP A 3 9.64 3.53 26.23
N LYS A 4 9.43 2.69 25.21
CA LYS A 4 10.34 2.60 24.06
C LYS A 4 10.14 3.69 23.01
N PHE A 5 9.01 4.40 23.04
CA PHE A 5 8.62 5.42 22.07
C PHE A 5 8.23 6.75 22.72
N ALA A 6 8.48 6.92 24.03
CA ALA A 6 8.12 8.10 24.81
C ALA A 6 8.68 9.41 24.21
N ASP A 7 9.81 9.35 23.52
CA ASP A 7 10.43 10.50 22.85
C ASP A 7 9.91 10.73 21.42
N ARG A 8 8.99 9.88 20.94
CA ARG A 8 8.43 9.99 19.60
C ARG A 8 6.93 9.83 19.69
N PHE A 9 6.20 10.83 19.24
CA PHE A 9 4.73 10.79 19.12
C PHE A 9 4.21 9.72 18.13
N ASP A 10 5.11 9.03 17.43
CA ASP A 10 4.83 8.01 16.43
C ASP A 10 4.74 6.60 17.05
N TRP A 11 3.82 6.41 17.98
CA TRP A 11 3.66 5.14 18.69
C TRP A 11 3.04 4.02 17.82
N ALA A 12 2.18 4.35 16.89
CA ALA A 12 1.51 3.39 16.01
C ALA A 12 2.21 3.24 14.66
N HIS A 13 2.62 4.35 14.04
CA HIS A 13 3.16 4.39 12.68
C HIS A 13 2.26 3.67 11.69
N LEU A 14 1.02 4.14 11.57
CA LEU A 14 0.06 3.59 10.62
C LEU A 14 0.58 3.79 9.19
N ASN A 15 0.64 2.71 8.42
CA ASN A 15 1.14 2.76 7.05
C ASN A 15 0.15 2.24 6.02
N THR A 16 -0.96 1.63 6.44
CA THR A 16 -2.04 1.19 5.55
C THR A 16 -3.37 1.29 6.27
N VAL A 17 -4.38 1.70 5.52
CA VAL A 17 -5.80 1.63 5.86
C VAL A 17 -6.52 1.07 4.65
N SER A 18 -7.38 0.06 4.84
CA SER A 18 -8.20 -0.55 3.82
C SER A 18 -9.63 -0.72 4.35
N TYR A 19 -10.62 -0.24 3.62
CA TYR A 19 -12.03 -0.38 3.97
C TYR A 19 -12.65 -1.58 3.28
N GLN A 20 -13.37 -2.40 4.05
CA GLN A 20 -14.12 -3.56 3.58
C GLN A 20 -15.62 -3.22 3.62
N ALA A 21 -16.19 -2.99 2.45
CA ALA A 21 -17.58 -2.53 2.34
C ALA A 21 -18.60 -3.60 2.71
N GLU A 22 -18.26 -4.87 2.54
CA GLU A 22 -19.14 -6.02 2.75
C GLU A 22 -19.55 -6.17 4.22
N ASP A 23 -18.65 -5.85 5.14
CA ASP A 23 -18.86 -6.04 6.59
C ASP A 23 -18.67 -4.76 7.42
N ASP A 24 -18.56 -3.61 6.75
CA ASP A 24 -18.35 -2.29 7.37
C ASP A 24 -17.13 -2.27 8.32
N THR A 25 -16.01 -2.79 7.85
CA THR A 25 -14.77 -2.83 8.62
C THR A 25 -13.62 -2.12 7.93
N ILE A 26 -12.60 -1.77 8.73
CA ILE A 26 -11.32 -1.30 8.22
C ILE A 26 -10.20 -2.19 8.73
N LEU A 27 -9.23 -2.44 7.85
CA LEU A 27 -7.94 -3.01 8.21
C LEU A 27 -6.90 -1.90 8.32
N ILE A 28 -6.19 -1.87 9.44
CA ILE A 28 -5.09 -0.94 9.66
C ILE A 28 -3.81 -1.68 9.97
N SER A 29 -2.68 -1.08 9.60
CA SER A 29 -1.34 -1.62 9.84
C SER A 29 -0.54 -0.71 10.78
N PRO A 30 -0.66 -0.85 12.12
CA PRO A 30 0.18 -0.16 13.07
C PRO A 30 1.56 -0.84 13.16
N ARG A 31 2.47 -0.37 12.32
CA ARG A 31 3.82 -0.91 12.14
C ARG A 31 4.60 -1.06 13.45
N ASN A 32 4.53 -0.05 14.32
CA ASN A 32 5.29 -0.05 15.56
C ASN A 32 4.70 -0.97 16.64
N LEU A 33 3.48 -1.46 16.42
CA LEU A 33 2.84 -2.49 17.23
C LEU A 33 3.00 -3.90 16.63
N ASN A 34 3.69 -4.04 15.50
CA ASN A 34 3.89 -5.32 14.81
C ASN A 34 2.57 -6.08 14.60
N SER A 35 1.53 -5.40 14.14
CA SER A 35 0.20 -5.97 14.06
C SER A 35 -0.59 -5.49 12.83
N GLY A 36 -1.52 -6.34 12.38
CA GLY A 36 -2.68 -5.95 11.61
C GLY A 36 -3.89 -5.86 12.55
N VAL A 37 -4.77 -4.89 12.37
CA VAL A 37 -5.95 -4.74 13.22
C VAL A 37 -7.18 -4.54 12.35
N LYS A 38 -8.23 -5.33 12.58
CA LYS A 38 -9.55 -5.13 11.98
C LYS A 38 -10.45 -4.44 12.98
N LEU A 39 -11.10 -3.37 12.53
CA LEU A 39 -12.03 -2.56 13.32
C LEU A 39 -13.35 -2.46 12.58
N ASN A 40 -14.46 -2.49 13.31
CA ASN A 40 -15.72 -2.06 12.73
C ASN A 40 -15.68 -0.54 12.53
N TRP A 41 -16.00 -0.07 11.32
CA TRP A 41 -15.91 1.34 10.96
C TRP A 41 -16.93 2.22 11.70
N THR A 42 -18.17 1.72 11.86
CA THR A 42 -19.26 2.47 12.50
C THR A 42 -19.15 2.46 14.03
N THR A 43 -18.88 1.31 14.65
CA THR A 43 -18.85 1.18 16.13
C THR A 43 -17.48 1.45 16.72
N HIS A 44 -16.42 1.45 15.91
CA HIS A 44 -15.02 1.57 16.32
C HIS A 44 -14.54 0.43 17.22
N GLU A 45 -15.26 -0.68 17.27
CA GLU A 45 -14.86 -1.85 18.04
C GLU A 45 -13.80 -2.68 17.31
N ILE A 46 -12.86 -3.20 18.09
CA ILE A 46 -11.84 -4.10 17.55
C ILE A 46 -12.50 -5.45 17.28
N VAL A 47 -12.43 -5.90 16.02
CA VAL A 47 -12.88 -7.23 15.61
C VAL A 47 -11.81 -8.26 15.97
N TRP A 48 -10.56 -8.03 15.53
CA TRP A 48 -9.41 -8.85 15.89
C TRP A 48 -8.07 -8.12 15.72
N ILE A 49 -7.03 -8.71 16.28
CA ILE A 49 -5.64 -8.27 16.17
C ILE A 49 -4.79 -9.46 15.69
N LEU A 50 -4.18 -9.31 14.51
CA LEU A 50 -3.21 -10.24 13.95
C LEU A 50 -1.81 -9.82 14.40
N ALA A 51 -1.27 -10.47 15.40
CA ALA A 51 0.05 -10.18 15.97
C ALA A 51 0.55 -11.37 16.79
N ASN A 52 1.86 -11.42 17.05
CA ASN A 52 2.37 -12.35 18.04
C ASN A 52 1.69 -12.08 19.40
N PRO A 53 1.06 -13.10 20.04
CA PRO A 53 0.33 -12.93 21.29
C PRO A 53 1.14 -12.28 22.42
N GLU A 54 2.45 -12.51 22.48
CA GLU A 54 3.33 -11.94 23.49
C GLU A 54 3.38 -10.38 23.45
N VAL A 55 3.06 -9.78 22.30
CA VAL A 55 3.03 -8.30 22.12
C VAL A 55 1.93 -7.67 22.99
N PHE A 56 0.78 -8.34 23.11
CA PHE A 56 -0.41 -7.82 23.79
C PHE A 56 -0.70 -8.49 25.13
N LYS A 57 0.12 -9.46 25.52
CA LYS A 57 -0.03 -10.22 26.77
C LYS A 57 -0.13 -9.32 28.00
N GLY A 58 -1.13 -9.56 28.84
CA GLY A 58 -1.40 -8.77 30.03
C GLY A 58 -2.02 -7.42 29.77
N THR A 59 -2.32 -7.06 28.52
CA THR A 59 -3.04 -5.82 28.18
C THR A 59 -4.55 -6.08 28.05
N LYS A 60 -5.35 -5.01 28.13
CA LYS A 60 -6.81 -5.11 27.85
C LYS A 60 -7.15 -5.52 26.41
N TYR A 61 -6.17 -5.53 25.52
CA TYR A 61 -6.33 -5.86 24.11
C TYR A 61 -6.01 -7.34 23.81
N GLU A 62 -5.43 -8.08 24.75
CA GLU A 62 -5.08 -9.50 24.59
C GLU A 62 -6.25 -10.36 24.11
N LYS A 63 -7.46 -10.07 24.58
CA LYS A 63 -8.70 -10.78 24.19
C LYS A 63 -9.08 -10.68 22.73
N TYR A 64 -8.49 -9.75 21.98
CA TYR A 64 -8.73 -9.56 20.54
C TYR A 64 -7.65 -10.19 19.68
N VAL A 65 -6.55 -10.65 20.27
CA VAL A 65 -5.45 -11.25 19.53
C VAL A 65 -5.87 -12.62 19.01
N LEU A 66 -5.63 -12.87 17.74
CA LEU A 66 -5.91 -14.16 17.11
C LEU A 66 -5.02 -15.24 17.70
N THR A 67 -5.59 -16.42 17.91
CA THR A 67 -4.86 -17.60 18.38
C THR A 67 -4.26 -18.33 17.18
N PRO A 68 -2.93 -18.54 17.11
CA PRO A 68 -2.34 -19.33 16.04
C PRO A 68 -2.76 -20.79 16.17
N ASP A 69 -3.06 -21.45 15.05
CA ASP A 69 -3.41 -22.87 14.99
C ASP A 69 -2.19 -23.79 15.02
N SER A 70 -1.01 -23.24 14.77
CA SER A 70 0.29 -23.90 14.78
C SER A 70 1.39 -22.92 15.14
N ASP A 71 2.57 -23.42 15.45
CA ASP A 71 3.75 -22.58 15.62
C ASP A 71 4.23 -22.08 14.27
N PHE A 72 4.24 -20.78 14.08
CA PHE A 72 4.81 -20.14 12.92
C PHE A 72 5.55 -18.84 13.27
N LEU A 73 6.38 -18.39 12.34
CA LEU A 73 7.20 -17.20 12.52
C LEU A 73 6.40 -15.94 12.19
N TRP A 74 6.22 -15.11 13.20
CA TRP A 74 5.42 -13.89 13.10
C TRP A 74 6.13 -12.79 12.32
N HIS A 75 5.33 -11.96 11.65
CA HIS A 75 5.77 -10.73 10.99
C HIS A 75 6.31 -9.71 12.00
N TYR A 76 7.20 -8.84 11.51
CA TYR A 76 7.81 -7.80 12.32
C TYR A 76 8.02 -6.50 11.52
N ARG A 77 7.48 -5.37 12.04
CA ARG A 77 7.60 -4.05 11.37
C ARG A 77 7.02 -4.02 9.96
N GLN A 78 5.92 -4.69 9.76
CA GLN A 78 5.25 -4.86 8.48
C GLN A 78 4.78 -3.56 7.84
N HIS A 79 4.58 -3.62 6.53
CA HIS A 79 3.83 -2.65 5.75
C HIS A 79 2.72 -3.37 4.99
N THR A 80 1.67 -2.60 4.63
CA THR A 80 0.59 -3.08 3.78
C THR A 80 -0.11 -4.29 4.36
N VAL A 81 -1.14 -4.06 5.15
CA VAL A 81 -2.06 -5.11 5.62
C VAL A 81 -3.36 -4.92 4.87
N TYR A 82 -3.78 -5.91 4.09
CA TYR A 82 -5.09 -5.88 3.45
C TYR A 82 -5.64 -7.29 3.20
N GLN A 83 -6.95 -7.36 3.02
CA GLN A 83 -7.67 -8.58 2.71
C GLN A 83 -7.55 -8.91 1.23
N ILE A 84 -7.37 -10.18 0.92
CA ILE A 84 -7.46 -10.74 -0.42
C ILE A 84 -8.89 -11.25 -0.59
N ASP A 85 -9.56 -10.85 -1.67
CA ASP A 85 -10.95 -11.24 -1.95
C ASP A 85 -11.06 -12.59 -2.68
N THR A 86 -10.09 -13.47 -2.48
CA THR A 86 -10.00 -14.80 -3.08
C THR A 86 -9.77 -15.82 -1.98
N ASP A 87 -10.58 -16.85 -1.93
CA ASP A 87 -10.37 -18.01 -1.06
C ASP A 87 -9.12 -18.77 -1.55
N LEU A 88 -8.04 -18.70 -0.77
CA LEU A 88 -6.73 -19.28 -1.10
C LEU A 88 -6.44 -20.58 -0.33
N ASP A 89 -7.23 -20.91 0.69
CA ASP A 89 -7.06 -22.13 1.49
C ASP A 89 -8.20 -23.15 1.29
N GLY A 90 -9.22 -22.78 0.50
CA GLY A 90 -10.39 -23.63 0.24
C GLY A 90 -11.37 -23.69 1.41
N ASN A 91 -11.28 -22.76 2.36
CA ASN A 91 -12.12 -22.70 3.53
C ASN A 91 -12.97 -21.42 3.54
N PRO A 92 -14.28 -21.50 3.24
CA PRO A 92 -15.13 -20.31 3.16
C PRO A 92 -15.36 -19.60 4.51
N ASP A 93 -14.91 -20.19 5.63
CA ASP A 93 -15.04 -19.59 6.97
C ASP A 93 -13.80 -18.71 7.34
N THR A 94 -12.84 -18.59 6.43
CA THR A 94 -11.63 -17.77 6.60
C THR A 94 -11.63 -16.57 5.68
N VAL A 95 -10.85 -15.57 6.05
CA VAL A 95 -10.47 -14.45 5.19
C VAL A 95 -8.96 -14.37 5.07
N GLU A 96 -8.46 -14.16 3.87
CA GLU A 96 -7.03 -14.10 3.60
C GLU A 96 -6.50 -12.70 3.79
N ILE A 97 -5.45 -12.60 4.60
CA ILE A 97 -4.77 -11.34 4.91
C ILE A 97 -3.34 -11.41 4.41
N THR A 98 -2.96 -10.48 3.55
CA THR A 98 -1.57 -10.35 3.12
C THR A 98 -0.90 -9.13 3.71
N MET A 99 0.42 -9.24 3.91
CA MET A 99 1.26 -8.13 4.32
C MET A 99 2.71 -8.32 3.86
N PHE A 100 3.42 -7.21 3.74
CA PHE A 100 4.86 -7.21 3.54
C PHE A 100 5.55 -7.16 4.90
N ASP A 101 6.14 -8.27 5.31
CA ASP A 101 6.95 -8.35 6.52
C ASP A 101 8.36 -7.78 6.26
N ASN A 102 8.59 -6.55 6.69
CA ASN A 102 9.92 -5.94 6.58
C ASN A 102 10.95 -6.63 7.45
N HIS A 103 10.53 -7.33 8.48
CA HIS A 103 11.37 -8.12 9.41
C HIS A 103 12.58 -7.33 9.91
N ARG A 104 12.35 -6.06 10.25
CA ARG A 104 13.43 -5.12 10.55
C ARG A 104 13.93 -5.27 11.99
N ASN A 105 15.04 -6.00 12.17
CA ASN A 105 15.75 -6.11 13.44
C ASN A 105 14.82 -6.45 14.61
N PRO A 106 14.24 -7.65 14.66
CA PRO A 106 13.44 -8.07 15.80
C PRO A 106 14.31 -7.98 17.07
N GLU A 107 13.75 -7.35 18.11
CA GLU A 107 14.46 -7.15 19.38
C GLU A 107 14.09 -8.19 20.42
N ALA A 108 12.97 -8.90 20.24
CA ALA A 108 12.46 -9.88 21.18
C ALA A 108 12.74 -11.30 20.69
N ASP A 109 13.05 -12.19 21.63
CA ASP A 109 13.43 -13.58 21.35
C ASP A 109 12.28 -14.43 20.76
N TYR A 110 11.03 -13.97 20.87
CA TYR A 110 9.87 -14.65 20.29
C TYR A 110 9.65 -14.33 18.80
N TYR A 111 10.50 -13.49 18.20
CA TYR A 111 10.57 -13.33 16.75
C TYR A 111 11.74 -14.12 16.20
N ASP A 112 11.61 -14.59 14.96
CA ASP A 112 12.78 -15.14 14.30
C ASP A 112 13.80 -14.04 13.93
N HIS A 113 15.03 -14.44 13.75
CA HIS A 113 16.14 -13.58 13.39
C HIS A 113 16.61 -13.80 11.95
N GLU A 114 15.75 -14.34 11.09
CA GLU A 114 16.07 -14.53 9.67
C GLU A 114 16.48 -13.23 9.00
N LYS A 115 17.44 -13.36 8.11
CA LYS A 115 17.96 -12.23 7.34
C LYS A 115 17.17 -12.11 6.03
N GLY A 116 16.14 -11.32 6.03
CA GLY A 116 15.32 -11.14 4.84
C GLY A 116 14.17 -10.19 5.12
N SER A 117 13.32 -10.05 4.15
CA SER A 117 11.96 -9.58 4.25
C SER A 117 11.07 -10.62 3.58
N PHE A 118 9.78 -10.60 3.84
CA PHE A 118 8.91 -11.65 3.37
C PHE A 118 7.59 -11.06 2.87
N VAL A 119 7.00 -11.73 1.88
CA VAL A 119 5.59 -11.64 1.59
C VAL A 119 4.89 -12.71 2.42
N THR A 120 3.94 -12.33 3.25
CA THR A 120 3.19 -13.27 4.09
C THR A 120 1.72 -13.24 3.75
N VAL A 121 1.09 -14.41 3.79
CA VAL A 121 -0.36 -14.57 3.65
C VAL A 121 -0.86 -15.42 4.81
N TYR A 122 -1.89 -14.95 5.46
CA TYR A 122 -2.54 -15.59 6.60
C TYR A 122 -3.99 -15.88 6.26
N ALA A 123 -4.53 -17.01 6.72
CA ALA A 123 -5.95 -17.28 6.79
C ALA A 123 -6.45 -16.98 8.20
N VAL A 124 -7.46 -16.15 8.32
CA VAL A 124 -8.06 -15.74 9.60
C VAL A 124 -9.49 -16.27 9.68
N ASN A 125 -9.76 -17.14 10.64
CA ASN A 125 -11.12 -17.50 11.01
C ASN A 125 -11.64 -16.45 12.02
N GLU A 126 -12.49 -15.56 11.54
CA GLU A 126 -12.99 -14.45 12.36
C GLU A 126 -13.94 -14.88 13.47
N LYS A 127 -14.64 -16.00 13.26
CA LYS A 127 -15.59 -16.55 14.23
C LYS A 127 -14.86 -17.27 15.37
N GLU A 128 -13.92 -18.13 15.03
CA GLU A 128 -13.15 -18.91 15.99
C GLU A 128 -11.98 -18.12 16.58
N LYS A 129 -11.66 -16.96 16.02
CA LYS A 129 -10.51 -16.11 16.41
C LYS A 129 -9.18 -16.83 16.29
N THR A 130 -9.02 -17.63 15.23
CA THR A 130 -7.79 -18.34 14.93
C THR A 130 -7.11 -17.81 13.68
N VAL A 131 -5.83 -18.12 13.53
CA VAL A 131 -5.05 -17.72 12.37
C VAL A 131 -4.04 -18.80 11.99
N SER A 132 -3.93 -19.04 10.68
CA SER A 132 -2.95 -19.90 10.03
C SER A 132 -2.01 -19.08 9.17
N LEU A 133 -0.74 -19.46 9.07
CA LEU A 133 0.18 -18.90 8.09
C LEU A 133 0.14 -19.74 6.81
N LEU A 134 -0.42 -19.22 5.73
CA LEU A 134 -0.51 -19.93 4.45
C LEU A 134 0.79 -19.84 3.64
N LYS A 135 1.38 -18.65 3.55
CA LYS A 135 2.62 -18.42 2.78
C LYS A 135 3.56 -17.47 3.52
N LYS A 136 4.85 -17.76 3.40
CA LYS A 136 5.97 -16.88 3.79
C LYS A 136 7.04 -16.94 2.71
N LEU A 137 6.97 -16.03 1.74
CA LEU A 137 7.83 -16.02 0.56
C LEU A 137 9.01 -15.06 0.80
N PRO A 138 10.26 -15.54 0.75
CA PRO A 138 11.42 -14.72 1.03
C PRO A 138 11.72 -13.74 -0.11
N VAL A 139 12.03 -12.50 0.26
CA VAL A 139 12.49 -11.46 -0.66
C VAL A 139 13.72 -10.76 -0.11
N VAL A 140 14.36 -9.94 -0.95
CA VAL A 140 15.51 -9.15 -0.52
C VAL A 140 15.13 -8.23 0.64
N LYS A 141 16.07 -8.00 1.55
CA LYS A 141 15.86 -7.15 2.73
C LYS A 141 15.45 -5.73 2.37
N ALA A 142 14.24 -5.36 2.76
CA ALA A 142 13.68 -4.02 2.64
C ALA A 142 13.24 -3.52 4.02
N ASN A 143 14.08 -2.75 4.69
CA ASN A 143 13.87 -2.36 6.08
C ASN A 143 12.67 -1.44 6.34
N VAL A 144 12.21 -0.73 5.32
CA VAL A 144 11.12 0.26 5.40
C VAL A 144 10.38 0.30 4.08
N THR A 145 9.17 0.87 4.09
CA THR A 145 8.33 0.96 2.89
C THR A 145 7.91 -0.42 2.39
N SER A 146 7.62 -0.57 1.11
CA SER A 146 7.26 -1.86 0.49
C SER A 146 5.78 -2.18 0.59
N ASN A 147 5.36 -3.11 -0.23
CA ASN A 147 3.99 -3.65 -0.22
C ASN A 147 3.93 -5.01 -0.92
N THR A 148 2.78 -5.64 -0.80
CA THR A 148 2.42 -6.85 -1.51
C THR A 148 1.07 -6.67 -2.19
N ILE A 149 0.84 -7.38 -3.28
CA ILE A 149 -0.43 -7.42 -4.02
C ILE A 149 -0.63 -8.88 -4.47
N TYR A 150 -1.86 -9.39 -4.31
CA TYR A 150 -2.29 -10.63 -4.95
C TYR A 150 -3.14 -10.26 -6.17
N ASP A 151 -2.83 -10.83 -7.31
CA ASP A 151 -3.60 -10.72 -8.53
C ASP A 151 -4.43 -11.99 -8.76
N ALA A 152 -5.74 -11.88 -8.57
CA ALA A 152 -6.66 -12.99 -8.70
C ALA A 152 -6.79 -13.52 -10.14
N ASP A 153 -6.53 -12.69 -11.15
CA ASP A 153 -6.68 -13.11 -12.55
C ASP A 153 -5.53 -14.01 -12.98
N SER A 154 -4.31 -13.75 -12.49
CA SER A 154 -3.13 -14.57 -12.81
C SER A 154 -2.81 -15.63 -11.76
N GLY A 155 -3.31 -15.50 -10.53
CA GLY A 155 -2.90 -16.31 -9.39
C GLY A 155 -1.49 -15.98 -8.89
N HIS A 156 -0.98 -14.80 -9.22
CA HIS A 156 0.35 -14.35 -8.81
C HIS A 156 0.30 -13.46 -7.57
N ILE A 157 1.38 -13.51 -6.78
CA ILE A 157 1.57 -12.58 -5.68
C ILE A 157 2.86 -11.80 -5.85
N PHE A 158 2.79 -10.50 -5.63
CA PHE A 158 3.92 -9.59 -5.82
C PHE A 158 4.50 -9.15 -4.49
N GLY A 159 5.82 -9.23 -4.37
CA GLY A 159 6.58 -8.67 -3.26
C GLY A 159 7.37 -7.44 -3.73
N MET A 160 6.89 -6.24 -3.39
CA MET A 160 7.43 -4.98 -3.87
C MET A 160 8.34 -4.34 -2.83
N CYS A 161 9.64 -4.63 -2.91
CA CYS A 161 10.69 -4.17 -1.98
C CYS A 161 11.06 -2.72 -2.27
N GLY A 162 10.41 -1.76 -1.63
CA GLY A 162 10.51 -0.33 -1.98
C GLY A 162 11.82 0.34 -1.60
N THR A 163 12.53 -0.17 -0.59
CA THR A 163 13.82 0.39 -0.15
C THR A 163 14.81 -0.72 0.16
N VAL A 164 15.56 -1.08 -0.84
CA VAL A 164 16.67 -2.03 -0.78
C VAL A 164 18.00 -1.27 -0.73
N LYS A 165 18.86 -1.61 0.22
CA LYS A 165 20.20 -1.02 0.30
C LYS A 165 21.17 -1.75 -0.62
N SER A 166 21.84 -1.00 -1.49
CA SER A 166 22.93 -1.48 -2.34
C SER A 166 24.14 -0.58 -2.14
N GLY A 167 25.02 -0.93 -1.22
CA GLY A 167 26.08 -0.05 -0.76
C GLY A 167 25.51 1.23 -0.14
N THR A 168 25.85 2.40 -0.69
CA THR A 168 25.30 3.70 -0.29
C THR A 168 23.99 4.06 -1.02
N ALA A 169 23.65 3.35 -2.10
CA ALA A 169 22.46 3.60 -2.89
C ALA A 169 21.22 2.96 -2.25
N LYS A 170 20.07 3.54 -2.56
CA LYS A 170 18.75 2.98 -2.25
C LYS A 170 18.05 2.68 -3.57
N THR A 171 17.65 1.44 -3.74
CA THR A 171 17.01 0.92 -4.95
C THR A 171 15.70 0.24 -4.58
N GLY A 172 14.94 -0.19 -5.56
CA GLY A 172 13.76 -1.06 -5.40
C GLY A 172 13.97 -2.39 -6.11
N MET A 173 13.20 -3.39 -5.67
CA MET A 173 13.13 -4.69 -6.30
C MET A 173 11.68 -5.18 -6.21
N THR A 174 11.13 -5.68 -7.30
CA THR A 174 9.83 -6.34 -7.28
C THR A 174 10.01 -7.79 -7.66
N TYR A 175 9.39 -8.67 -6.89
CA TYR A 175 9.29 -10.10 -7.14
C TYR A 175 7.87 -10.42 -7.57
N GLU A 176 7.72 -11.25 -8.57
CA GLU A 176 6.48 -11.88 -8.98
C GLU A 176 6.58 -13.37 -8.72
N PHE A 177 5.70 -13.89 -7.90
CA PHE A 177 5.64 -15.30 -7.55
C PHE A 177 4.36 -15.93 -8.10
N ASP A 178 4.45 -17.16 -8.57
CA ASP A 178 3.30 -18.05 -8.61
C ASP A 178 2.88 -18.35 -7.17
N TYR A 179 1.62 -18.06 -6.83
CA TYR A 179 1.16 -18.20 -5.45
C TYR A 179 1.16 -19.66 -4.99
N GLU A 180 0.71 -20.59 -5.82
CA GLU A 180 0.56 -21.99 -5.44
C GLU A 180 1.91 -22.65 -5.17
N SER A 181 2.85 -22.54 -6.12
CA SER A 181 4.17 -23.16 -6.00
C SER A 181 5.14 -22.37 -5.15
N GLY A 182 4.95 -21.04 -5.02
CA GLY A 182 5.92 -20.12 -4.42
C GLY A 182 7.15 -19.87 -5.31
N GLU A 183 7.12 -20.31 -6.57
CA GLU A 183 8.21 -20.10 -7.51
C GLU A 183 8.29 -18.63 -7.95
N ILE A 184 9.52 -18.10 -8.05
CA ILE A 184 9.76 -16.76 -8.57
C ILE A 184 9.65 -16.81 -10.10
N LEU A 185 8.64 -16.14 -10.65
CA LEU A 185 8.42 -16.02 -12.08
C LEU A 185 9.26 -14.90 -12.67
N ASN A 186 9.28 -13.74 -12.01
CA ASN A 186 10.00 -12.56 -12.48
C ASN A 186 10.62 -11.76 -11.33
N GLN A 187 11.67 -11.02 -11.65
CA GLN A 187 12.29 -10.05 -10.77
C GLN A 187 12.55 -8.75 -11.53
N TYR A 188 12.09 -7.63 -10.98
CA TYR A 188 12.24 -6.31 -11.60
C TYR A 188 13.10 -5.41 -10.71
N TYR A 189 14.27 -5.04 -11.21
CA TYR A 189 15.16 -4.09 -10.55
C TYR A 189 14.78 -2.66 -10.90
N ILE A 190 14.68 -1.79 -9.88
CA ILE A 190 14.36 -0.39 -10.03
C ILE A 190 15.49 0.45 -9.45
N ASN A 191 16.15 1.24 -10.29
CA ASN A 191 17.30 2.07 -9.91
C ASN A 191 16.90 3.32 -9.08
N LYS A 192 15.87 3.19 -8.27
CA LYS A 192 15.39 4.18 -7.29
C LYS A 192 14.60 3.46 -6.21
N ASN A 193 14.64 3.97 -4.99
CA ASN A 193 13.71 3.55 -3.97
C ASN A 193 12.32 4.16 -4.23
N TYR A 194 11.30 3.46 -3.77
CA TYR A 194 9.92 3.90 -3.81
C TYR A 194 9.24 3.59 -2.47
N TYR A 195 8.12 4.24 -2.20
CA TYR A 195 7.36 3.94 -0.98
C TYR A 195 6.48 2.70 -1.20
N ARG A 196 5.68 2.72 -2.26
CA ARG A 196 4.72 1.67 -2.63
C ARG A 196 4.66 1.58 -4.16
N ALA A 197 4.41 0.40 -4.69
CA ALA A 197 4.06 0.19 -6.09
C ALA A 197 2.62 -0.34 -6.17
N ILE A 198 1.97 -0.08 -7.28
CA ILE A 198 0.65 -0.61 -7.60
C ILE A 198 0.71 -1.28 -8.96
N GLU A 199 -0.07 -2.31 -9.12
CA GLU A 199 -0.31 -2.90 -10.42
C GLU A 199 -1.33 -2.05 -11.18
N LEU A 200 -1.01 -1.75 -12.43
CA LEU A 200 -1.96 -1.13 -13.35
C LEU A 200 -2.28 -2.16 -14.44
N LYS A 201 -3.48 -2.66 -14.43
CA LYS A 201 -4.00 -3.50 -15.51
C LYS A 201 -4.25 -2.60 -16.72
N ALA A 202 -3.27 -2.54 -17.61
CA ALA A 202 -3.41 -1.81 -18.87
C ALA A 202 -4.09 -2.72 -19.88
N ASN A 203 -5.32 -2.42 -20.25
CA ASN A 203 -5.92 -3.01 -21.43
C ASN A 203 -5.27 -2.37 -22.66
N TYR A 204 -4.45 -3.14 -23.38
CA TYR A 204 -3.77 -2.68 -24.59
C TYR A 204 -4.75 -2.20 -25.68
N GLU A 205 -5.93 -2.79 -25.79
CA GLU A 205 -6.97 -2.36 -26.71
C GLU A 205 -7.46 -0.96 -26.33
N THR A 206 -7.80 -0.75 -25.06
CA THR A 206 -8.20 0.58 -24.54
C THR A 206 -7.07 1.59 -24.64
N MET A 207 -5.82 1.18 -24.41
CA MET A 207 -4.65 2.05 -24.61
C MET A 207 -4.44 2.40 -26.09
N SER A 208 -4.62 1.43 -27.01
CA SER A 208 -4.53 1.68 -28.44
C SER A 208 -5.60 2.64 -28.91
N GLU A 209 -6.85 2.47 -28.45
CA GLU A 209 -7.95 3.39 -28.72
C GLU A 209 -7.70 4.78 -28.11
N ALA A 210 -7.19 4.83 -26.88
CA ALA A 210 -6.84 6.07 -26.20
C ALA A 210 -5.68 6.80 -26.87
N MET A 211 -4.72 6.08 -27.45
CA MET A 211 -3.64 6.67 -28.24
C MET A 211 -4.13 7.20 -29.61
N GLN A 212 -5.18 6.59 -30.15
CA GLN A 212 -5.83 7.08 -31.38
C GLN A 212 -6.74 8.29 -31.12
N GLN A 213 -7.32 8.37 -29.91
CA GLN A 213 -8.19 9.47 -29.48
C GLN A 213 -7.81 9.94 -28.06
N PRO A 214 -6.64 10.55 -27.89
CA PRO A 214 -6.14 10.93 -26.56
C PRO A 214 -7.09 11.90 -25.82
N GLU A 215 -7.88 12.70 -26.54
CA GLU A 215 -8.88 13.58 -25.93
C GLU A 215 -10.01 12.81 -25.24
N ASP A 216 -10.46 11.70 -25.80
CA ASP A 216 -11.55 10.90 -25.22
C ASP A 216 -11.05 10.00 -24.07
N TYR A 217 -9.82 9.53 -24.15
CA TYR A 217 -9.17 8.83 -23.04
C TYR A 217 -8.99 9.75 -21.82
N ILE A 218 -8.47 10.95 -22.04
CA ILE A 218 -8.34 11.95 -20.98
C ILE A 218 -9.71 12.29 -20.40
N LYS A 219 -10.73 12.49 -21.22
CA LYS A 219 -12.11 12.70 -20.77
C LYS A 219 -12.68 11.50 -20.00
N GLY A 220 -12.46 10.28 -20.45
CA GLY A 220 -12.94 9.06 -19.79
C GLY A 220 -12.33 8.84 -18.42
N THR A 221 -11.02 9.04 -18.29
CA THR A 221 -10.25 8.78 -17.06
C THR A 221 -10.30 9.95 -16.08
N LEU A 222 -10.34 11.19 -16.59
CA LEU A 222 -10.31 12.42 -15.78
C LEU A 222 -11.65 13.19 -15.80
N ARG A 223 -12.69 12.63 -16.40
CA ARG A 223 -13.99 13.27 -16.60
C ARG A 223 -14.59 13.88 -15.32
N PRO A 224 -14.57 13.23 -14.15
CA PRO A 224 -15.08 13.84 -12.93
C PRO A 224 -14.31 15.09 -12.50
N LEU A 225 -13.04 15.19 -12.94
CA LEU A 225 -12.13 16.28 -12.60
C LEU A 225 -12.17 17.44 -13.60
N MET A 226 -12.64 17.16 -14.83
CA MET A 226 -12.65 18.14 -15.94
C MET A 226 -14.02 18.78 -16.19
N GLU A 227 -15.11 18.15 -15.81
CA GLU A 227 -16.47 18.71 -15.97
C GLU A 227 -16.75 19.90 -15.03
N THR A 228 -15.91 20.11 -14.01
CA THR A 228 -15.94 21.29 -13.14
C THR A 228 -15.21 22.50 -13.73
N THR A 229 -14.61 22.39 -14.89
CA THR A 229 -13.87 23.46 -15.53
C THR A 229 -14.77 24.48 -16.20
N ALA A 230 -15.43 25.26 -15.41
CA ALA A 230 -16.00 26.48 -15.94
C ALA A 230 -14.94 27.58 -15.90
N ARG A 231 -14.70 28.33 -16.84
CA ARG A 231 -13.98 29.59 -16.93
C ARG A 231 -12.45 29.51 -16.83
N ILE A 232 -11.83 29.65 -17.97
CA ILE A 232 -10.43 30.03 -18.09
C ILE A 232 -10.30 31.47 -17.51
N ALA A 233 -9.77 31.53 -16.28
CA ALA A 233 -9.26 32.78 -15.77
C ALA A 233 -7.85 32.96 -16.36
N GLU A 234 -7.54 34.14 -16.86
CA GLU A 234 -6.17 34.47 -17.25
C GLU A 234 -5.27 34.33 -16.01
N PRO A 235 -4.14 33.62 -16.12
CA PRO A 235 -3.25 33.42 -14.98
C PRO A 235 -2.71 34.77 -14.50
N THR A 236 -2.93 35.07 -13.25
CA THR A 236 -2.44 36.31 -12.61
C THR A 236 -0.93 36.30 -12.36
N GLN A 237 -0.29 35.15 -12.47
CA GLN A 237 1.15 34.97 -12.38
C GLN A 237 1.62 33.79 -13.25
N GLN A 238 2.59 34.03 -14.13
CA GLN A 238 3.34 32.95 -14.76
C GLN A 238 4.46 32.53 -13.80
N LEU A 239 4.34 31.35 -13.22
CA LEU A 239 5.42 30.75 -12.44
C LEU A 239 6.35 29.98 -13.39
N SER A 240 7.31 30.66 -13.96
CA SER A 240 8.32 30.04 -14.85
C SER A 240 9.56 29.54 -14.12
N GLU A 241 9.81 29.97 -12.88
CA GLU A 241 11.00 29.60 -12.13
C GLU A 241 10.68 28.72 -10.91
N GLY A 242 11.33 27.56 -10.83
CA GLY A 242 11.35 26.68 -9.65
C GLY A 242 10.30 25.58 -9.61
N LEU A 243 9.60 25.32 -10.71
CA LEU A 243 8.78 24.13 -10.89
C LEU A 243 9.47 23.17 -11.86
N ASN A 244 9.76 21.99 -11.39
CA ASN A 244 10.29 20.93 -12.24
C ASN A 244 9.13 20.07 -12.77
N PHE A 245 8.95 20.10 -14.09
CA PHE A 245 8.01 19.23 -14.78
C PHE A 245 8.77 18.15 -15.52
N LYS A 246 8.29 16.93 -15.44
CA LYS A 246 8.81 15.81 -16.22
C LYS A 246 7.64 15.02 -16.80
N LEU A 247 7.58 14.94 -18.12
CA LEU A 247 6.66 14.05 -18.82
C LEU A 247 7.38 12.72 -19.08
N THR A 248 6.83 11.64 -18.56
CA THR A 248 7.39 10.29 -18.78
C THR A 248 6.22 9.34 -18.99
N ALA A 249 6.22 8.60 -20.08
CA ALA A 249 5.18 7.62 -20.42
C ALA A 249 3.75 8.17 -20.32
N GLY A 250 3.52 9.39 -20.81
CA GLY A 250 2.19 10.03 -20.74
C GLY A 250 1.77 10.57 -19.38
N ILE A 251 2.59 10.44 -18.35
CA ILE A 251 2.33 10.96 -17.00
C ILE A 251 3.16 12.21 -16.77
N LEU A 252 2.49 13.30 -16.40
CA LEU A 252 3.13 14.54 -16.01
C LEU A 252 3.40 14.56 -14.51
N PHE A 253 4.67 14.63 -14.15
CA PHE A 253 5.11 14.83 -12.77
C PHE A 253 5.38 16.32 -12.56
N ALA A 254 4.78 16.91 -11.52
CA ALA A 254 5.03 18.26 -11.06
C ALA A 254 5.59 18.27 -9.65
N GLU A 255 6.75 18.85 -9.44
CA GLU A 255 7.34 19.04 -8.10
C GLU A 255 6.95 20.44 -7.57
N MET A 256 6.04 20.48 -6.59
CA MET A 256 5.49 21.73 -6.06
C MET A 256 6.05 22.07 -4.68
N ARG A 257 7.35 22.15 -4.52
CA ARG A 257 8.02 22.42 -3.24
C ARG A 257 7.45 23.65 -2.52
N ASN A 258 6.75 23.45 -1.40
CA ASN A 258 6.29 24.49 -0.47
C ASN A 258 5.53 25.68 -1.11
N ARG A 259 4.78 25.45 -2.19
CA ARG A 259 4.00 26.48 -2.86
C ARG A 259 2.53 26.10 -2.92
N GLN A 260 1.68 27.05 -2.61
CA GLN A 260 0.25 26.92 -2.87
C GLN A 260 0.00 27.19 -4.37
N VAL A 261 -0.44 26.16 -5.07
CA VAL A 261 -0.82 26.26 -6.48
C VAL A 261 -2.35 26.32 -6.54
N SER A 262 -2.89 27.43 -7.00
CA SER A 262 -4.35 27.59 -7.13
C SER A 262 -4.92 26.93 -8.39
N GLN A 263 -4.15 26.89 -9.46
CA GLN A 263 -4.54 26.30 -10.73
C GLN A 263 -3.30 25.78 -11.48
N ILE A 264 -3.48 24.70 -12.22
CA ILE A 264 -2.53 24.23 -13.23
C ILE A 264 -3.23 24.34 -14.58
N ILE A 265 -2.62 25.05 -15.52
CA ILE A 265 -3.19 25.28 -16.86
C ILE A 265 -2.28 24.63 -17.90
N PHE A 266 -2.82 23.68 -18.66
CA PHE A 266 -2.18 23.10 -19.83
C PHE A 266 -2.68 23.84 -21.06
N LYS A 267 -1.81 24.58 -21.73
CA LYS A 267 -2.15 25.28 -22.97
C LYS A 267 -1.71 24.47 -24.19
N GLY A 268 -2.66 24.08 -25.03
CA GLY A 268 -2.41 23.55 -26.36
C GLY A 268 -2.73 24.63 -27.42
N GLU A 269 -2.41 24.35 -28.69
CA GLU A 269 -2.64 25.28 -29.78
C GLU A 269 -4.12 25.66 -29.97
N ASN A 270 -5.03 24.72 -29.72
CA ASN A 270 -6.47 24.89 -29.96
C ASN A 270 -7.33 24.78 -28.71
N LYS A 271 -6.81 24.28 -27.60
CA LYS A 271 -7.55 24.05 -26.36
C LYS A 271 -6.66 24.23 -25.14
N SER A 272 -7.25 24.66 -24.03
CA SER A 272 -6.58 24.72 -22.72
C SER A 272 -7.38 23.92 -21.71
N TYR A 273 -6.66 23.24 -20.81
CA TYR A 273 -7.22 22.46 -19.71
C TYR A 273 -6.81 23.11 -18.40
N VAL A 274 -7.76 23.29 -17.49
CA VAL A 274 -7.54 23.95 -16.21
C VAL A 274 -7.87 22.99 -15.07
N TYR A 275 -6.94 22.82 -14.15
CA TYR A 275 -7.13 22.13 -12.87
C TYR A 275 -7.17 23.17 -11.77
N ASP A 276 -8.26 23.27 -11.06
CA ASP A 276 -8.45 24.25 -9.99
C ASP A 276 -8.00 23.74 -8.61
N GLN A 277 -8.08 24.63 -7.63
CA GLN A 277 -7.66 24.35 -6.26
C GLN A 277 -8.49 23.25 -5.55
N SER A 278 -9.72 22.98 -5.99
CA SER A 278 -10.55 21.94 -5.39
C SER A 278 -9.96 20.54 -5.61
N PHE A 279 -9.32 20.32 -6.74
CA PHE A 279 -8.58 19.10 -7.04
C PHE A 279 -7.31 18.96 -6.18
N LEU A 280 -6.62 20.06 -5.93
CA LEU A 280 -5.39 20.05 -5.10
C LEU A 280 -5.70 19.83 -3.62
N LYS A 281 -6.84 20.32 -3.13
CA LYS A 281 -7.29 20.11 -1.74
C LYS A 281 -7.65 18.66 -1.43
N LEU A 282 -8.21 17.93 -2.38
CA LEU A 282 -8.53 16.51 -2.19
C LEU A 282 -7.28 15.65 -1.90
N ARG A 283 -6.09 16.12 -2.29
CA ARG A 283 -4.83 15.43 -2.00
C ARG A 283 -4.14 15.89 -0.72
N GLU A 284 -4.44 17.08 -0.21
CA GLU A 284 -3.95 17.55 1.09
C GLU A 284 -4.72 16.92 2.25
N GLU A 285 -5.96 16.49 2.03
CA GLU A 285 -6.80 15.80 3.02
C GLU A 285 -6.52 14.29 3.08
N ASP A 286 -5.89 13.72 2.05
CA ASP A 286 -5.52 12.30 1.96
C ASP A 286 -4.09 12.01 2.49
N TYR A 287 -3.40 12.99 3.07
CA TYR A 287 -2.10 12.87 3.75
C TYR A 287 -2.27 13.09 5.27
#